data_dda1901c6b1317bf1d805524da4fb85e
#
_entry.id   dda1901c6b1317bf1d805524da4fb85e
#
_cell.length_a   1.000
_cell.length_b   1.000
_cell.length_c   1.000
_cell.angle_alpha   90.00
_cell.angle_beta   90.00
_cell.angle_gamma   90.00
#
_symmetry.space_group_name_H-M   'P 1'
#
loop_
_entity.id
_entity.type
_entity.pdbx_description
1 polymer ?
#
loop_
_entity_poly.entity_id
_entity_poly.type
_entity_poly.pdbx_seq_one_letter_code
_entity_poly.pdbx_strand_id
1 'polypeptide(L)'
;MKRISMLLMAVAMTGVVMAQNIPATLRALHPAKEHIECAFTEVRTKANVNSQENREGKIVYQAPDDLRMDYTKPAGDYILITADKMEQCKNGKTQSVKVKNRTNRYTTYRATLLSCVAGDIENAALLNNAKYSCEQKGKKYLCTITAEHAGGKDLKEIKLEYEAGTGKLLMIQLTEGSGNTATFQIKY
;
A
#
# COMPACT_ATOMS: atom_id res chain seq x y z
N MET A 1 19.40 -59.03 -37.01
CA MET A 1 18.87 -57.67 -37.05
C MET A 1 18.45 -57.30 -35.60
N LYS A 2 19.32 -56.59 -34.86
CA LYS A 2 19.06 -56.18 -33.47
C LYS A 2 18.48 -54.78 -33.50
N ARG A 3 17.22 -54.63 -33.04
CA ARG A 3 16.57 -53.32 -32.86
C ARG A 3 17.01 -52.72 -31.51
N ILE A 4 17.76 -51.62 -31.55
CA ILE A 4 18.15 -50.83 -30.37
C ILE A 4 17.02 -49.87 -30.13
N SER A 5 16.25 -50.08 -29.05
CA SER A 5 15.24 -49.12 -28.55
C SER A 5 15.95 -48.04 -27.75
N MET A 6 15.99 -46.86 -28.29
CA MET A 6 16.54 -45.68 -27.63
C MET A 6 15.43 -45.11 -26.69
N LEU A 7 15.62 -45.32 -25.38
CA LEU A 7 14.73 -44.80 -24.34
C LEU A 7 15.09 -43.32 -24.10
N LEU A 8 14.29 -42.40 -24.58
CA LEU A 8 14.45 -40.95 -24.34
C LEU A 8 13.94 -40.67 -22.91
N MET A 9 14.85 -40.51 -21.95
CA MET A 9 14.54 -40.03 -20.61
C MET A 9 14.33 -38.52 -20.65
N ALA A 10 13.07 -38.10 -20.66
CA ALA A 10 12.71 -36.69 -20.44
C ALA A 10 12.90 -36.37 -18.96
N VAL A 11 13.99 -35.69 -18.64
CA VAL A 11 14.21 -35.10 -17.32
C VAL A 11 13.28 -33.90 -17.19
N ALA A 12 12.17 -34.08 -16.52
CA ALA A 12 11.31 -32.98 -16.09
C ALA A 12 12.06 -32.19 -15.00
N MET A 13 12.70 -31.10 -15.37
CA MET A 13 13.18 -30.10 -14.39
C MET A 13 11.95 -29.47 -13.73
N THR A 14 11.53 -30.05 -12.60
CA THR A 14 10.64 -29.36 -11.67
C THR A 14 11.45 -28.23 -11.04
N GLY A 15 11.32 -27.02 -11.62
CA GLY A 15 11.85 -25.81 -11.00
C GLY A 15 11.18 -25.66 -9.64
N VAL A 16 11.93 -25.88 -8.57
CA VAL A 16 11.51 -25.47 -7.23
C VAL A 16 11.45 -23.96 -7.27
N VAL A 17 10.24 -23.42 -7.48
CA VAL A 17 9.95 -22.00 -7.27
C VAL A 17 10.07 -21.79 -5.76
N MET A 18 11.26 -21.36 -5.31
CA MET A 18 11.44 -20.85 -3.96
C MET A 18 10.44 -19.75 -3.79
N ALA A 19 9.45 -19.94 -2.91
CA ALA A 19 8.49 -18.91 -2.57
C ALA A 19 9.26 -17.69 -2.08
N GLN A 20 9.37 -16.67 -2.91
CA GLN A 20 10.12 -15.47 -2.60
C GLN A 20 9.40 -14.78 -1.45
N ASN A 21 10.08 -14.52 -0.34
CA ASN A 21 9.51 -13.77 0.78
C ASN A 21 9.41 -12.29 0.37
N ILE A 22 8.35 -11.95 -0.36
CA ILE A 22 8.11 -10.62 -0.91
C ILE A 22 8.11 -9.54 0.19
N PRO A 23 7.45 -9.72 1.36
CA PRO A 23 7.52 -8.73 2.44
C PRO A 23 8.95 -8.44 2.91
N ALA A 24 9.77 -9.46 3.11
CA ALA A 24 11.17 -9.26 3.50
C ALA A 24 11.98 -8.56 2.39
N THR A 25 11.72 -8.90 1.13
CA THR A 25 12.35 -8.24 -0.03
C THR A 25 11.97 -6.76 -0.09
N LEU A 26 10.70 -6.42 0.07
CA LEU A 26 10.22 -5.03 0.09
C LEU A 26 10.89 -4.24 1.21
N ARG A 27 10.90 -4.75 2.45
CA ARG A 27 11.57 -4.07 3.56
C ARG A 27 13.06 -3.82 3.29
N ALA A 28 13.74 -4.77 2.68
CA ALA A 28 15.17 -4.63 2.34
C ALA A 28 15.44 -3.55 1.28
N LEU A 29 14.47 -3.26 0.42
CA LEU A 29 14.56 -2.21 -0.62
C LEU A 29 14.26 -0.80 -0.08
N HIS A 30 13.70 -0.66 1.13
CA HIS A 30 13.36 0.62 1.75
C HIS A 30 14.33 0.96 2.89
N PRO A 31 15.34 1.81 2.66
CA PRO A 31 16.30 2.19 3.69
C PRO A 31 15.66 3.09 4.76
N ALA A 32 16.17 3.01 6.00
CA ALA A 32 15.67 3.77 7.14
C ALA A 32 15.71 5.31 6.98
N LYS A 33 16.45 5.83 6.01
CA LYS A 33 16.56 7.27 5.69
C LYS A 33 16.09 7.56 4.27
N GLU A 34 15.08 6.86 3.82
CA GLU A 34 14.53 7.07 2.49
C GLU A 34 13.86 8.43 2.36
N HIS A 35 14.10 9.09 1.23
CA HIS A 35 13.39 10.29 0.81
C HIS A 35 12.72 10.04 -0.53
N ILE A 36 11.42 10.29 -0.61
CA ILE A 36 10.62 10.09 -1.83
C ILE A 36 9.87 11.36 -2.16
N GLU A 37 10.01 11.83 -3.40
CA GLU A 37 9.14 12.85 -3.98
C GLU A 37 8.51 12.29 -5.25
N CYS A 38 7.18 12.35 -5.33
CA CYS A 38 6.44 11.83 -6.47
C CYS A 38 5.09 12.54 -6.64
N ALA A 39 4.49 12.36 -7.82
CA ALA A 39 3.13 12.79 -8.08
C ALA A 39 2.15 11.65 -7.80
N PHE A 40 0.87 11.98 -7.53
CA PHE A 40 -0.19 11.00 -7.45
C PHE A 40 -1.48 11.48 -8.11
N THR A 41 -2.28 10.52 -8.54
CA THR A 41 -3.70 10.73 -8.83
C THR A 41 -4.52 9.87 -7.87
N GLU A 42 -5.61 10.39 -7.35
CA GLU A 42 -6.52 9.69 -6.45
C GLU A 42 -7.92 9.63 -7.06
N VAL A 43 -8.51 8.44 -7.02
CA VAL A 43 -9.91 8.20 -7.36
C VAL A 43 -10.62 7.75 -6.11
N ARG A 44 -11.59 8.54 -5.63
CA ARG A 44 -12.48 8.17 -4.51
C ARG A 44 -13.83 7.78 -5.03
N THR A 45 -14.33 6.63 -4.58
CA THR A 45 -15.69 6.16 -4.87
C THR A 45 -16.46 6.02 -3.57
N LYS A 46 -17.68 6.60 -3.54
CA LYS A 46 -18.62 6.42 -2.44
C LYS A 46 -19.68 5.39 -2.86
N ALA A 47 -19.67 4.23 -2.20
CA ALA A 47 -20.55 3.11 -2.54
C ALA A 47 -22.05 3.48 -2.48
N ASN A 48 -22.46 4.25 -1.45
CA ASN A 48 -23.87 4.53 -1.19
C ASN A 48 -24.53 5.51 -2.18
N VAL A 49 -23.75 6.32 -2.89
CA VAL A 49 -24.27 7.37 -3.79
C VAL A 49 -23.72 7.25 -5.21
N ASN A 50 -22.98 6.18 -5.48
CA ASN A 50 -22.35 5.90 -6.77
C ASN A 50 -21.62 7.13 -7.36
N SER A 51 -20.94 7.89 -6.48
CA SER A 51 -20.21 9.09 -6.87
C SER A 51 -18.72 8.83 -6.88
N GLN A 52 -18.05 9.42 -7.86
CA GLN A 52 -16.61 9.35 -8.02
C GLN A 52 -16.02 10.76 -7.98
N GLU A 53 -14.93 10.91 -7.23
CA GLU A 53 -14.15 12.15 -7.13
C GLU A 53 -12.71 11.86 -7.58
N ASN A 54 -12.22 12.63 -8.54
CA ASN A 54 -10.83 12.54 -9.02
C ASN A 54 -10.02 13.69 -8.40
N ARG A 55 -8.85 13.38 -7.89
CA ARG A 55 -7.95 14.30 -7.22
C ARG A 55 -6.52 14.08 -7.70
N GLU A 56 -5.68 15.10 -7.60
CA GLU A 56 -4.28 15.05 -8.01
C GLU A 56 -3.41 15.78 -6.98
N GLY A 57 -2.14 15.38 -6.88
CA GLY A 57 -1.24 16.03 -5.95
C GLY A 57 0.20 15.53 -6.01
N LYS A 58 0.95 15.92 -4.98
CA LYS A 58 2.33 15.51 -4.76
C LYS A 58 2.47 14.85 -3.40
N ILE A 59 3.36 13.88 -3.33
CA ILE A 59 3.76 13.19 -2.10
C ILE A 59 5.22 13.54 -1.83
N VAL A 60 5.50 13.90 -0.58
CA VAL A 60 6.85 13.93 -0.01
C VAL A 60 6.84 13.00 1.18
N TYR A 61 7.69 11.99 1.15
CA TYR A 61 7.90 11.06 2.25
C TYR A 61 9.34 11.15 2.72
N GLN A 62 9.53 11.28 4.01
CA GLN A 62 10.81 11.19 4.68
C GLN A 62 10.73 10.14 5.77
N ALA A 63 11.44 9.03 5.58
CA ALA A 63 11.45 7.95 6.56
C ALA A 63 12.01 8.41 7.91
N PRO A 64 11.51 7.86 9.04
CA PRO A 64 10.47 6.83 9.07
C PRO A 64 9.03 7.37 9.17
N ASP A 65 8.82 8.61 9.59
CA ASP A 65 7.53 9.04 10.13
C ASP A 65 6.88 10.23 9.43
N ASP A 66 7.57 10.88 8.49
CA ASP A 66 7.07 12.09 7.87
C ASP A 66 6.52 11.80 6.46
N LEU A 67 5.22 12.02 6.28
CA LEU A 67 4.54 11.91 4.99
C LEU A 67 3.66 13.14 4.78
N ARG A 68 3.86 13.84 3.67
CA ARG A 68 3.04 14.96 3.25
C ARG A 68 2.44 14.68 1.87
N MET A 69 1.13 14.87 1.76
CA MET A 69 0.39 14.81 0.51
C MET A 69 -0.29 16.14 0.29
N ASP A 70 0.18 16.92 -0.67
CA ASP A 70 -0.42 18.19 -1.05
C ASP A 70 -1.25 18.01 -2.32
N TYR A 71 -2.54 18.34 -2.25
CA TYR A 71 -3.43 18.25 -3.40
C TYR A 71 -3.32 19.51 -4.26
N THR A 72 -3.07 19.31 -5.54
CA THR A 72 -3.10 20.36 -6.55
C THR A 72 -4.50 20.49 -7.15
N LYS A 73 -5.32 19.42 -7.02
CA LYS A 73 -6.70 19.37 -7.47
C LYS A 73 -7.56 18.50 -6.53
N PRO A 74 -8.47 19.11 -5.75
CA PRO A 74 -8.64 20.54 -5.53
C PRO A 74 -7.46 21.15 -4.79
N ALA A 75 -7.06 22.38 -5.13
CA ALA A 75 -5.93 23.04 -4.50
C ALA A 75 -6.24 23.42 -3.04
N GLY A 76 -5.21 23.35 -2.18
CA GLY A 76 -5.29 23.73 -0.76
C GLY A 76 -5.66 22.59 0.18
N ASP A 77 -6.11 21.45 -0.30
CA ASP A 77 -6.26 20.24 0.53
C ASP A 77 -4.89 19.61 0.78
N TYR A 78 -4.70 19.01 1.96
CA TYR A 78 -3.49 18.25 2.26
C TYR A 78 -3.71 17.17 3.33
N ILE A 79 -2.79 16.22 3.39
CA ILE A 79 -2.61 15.28 4.50
C ILE A 79 -1.17 15.44 4.95
N LEU A 80 -0.97 15.63 6.26
CA LEU A 80 0.34 15.69 6.91
C LEU A 80 0.39 14.62 8.01
N ILE A 81 1.37 13.78 7.93
CA ILE A 81 1.70 12.76 8.94
C ILE A 81 3.10 13.07 9.44
N THR A 82 3.27 13.15 10.76
CA THR A 82 4.55 13.29 11.44
C THR A 82 4.64 12.30 12.59
N ALA A 83 5.77 12.22 13.29
CA ALA A 83 5.92 11.31 14.44
C ALA A 83 4.83 11.49 15.50
N ASP A 84 4.34 12.72 15.70
CA ASP A 84 3.46 13.09 16.82
C ASP A 84 2.02 13.39 16.41
N LYS A 85 1.70 13.58 15.12
CA LYS A 85 0.35 13.92 14.66
C LYS A 85 0.01 13.41 13.27
N MET A 86 -1.29 13.34 13.02
CA MET A 86 -1.87 13.32 11.68
C MET A 86 -2.78 14.52 11.53
N GLU A 87 -2.63 15.26 10.45
CA GLU A 87 -3.43 16.44 10.13
C GLU A 87 -3.98 16.34 8.71
N GLN A 88 -5.22 16.73 8.52
CA GLN A 88 -5.87 16.76 7.22
C GLN A 88 -6.56 18.10 7.04
N CYS A 89 -6.30 18.78 5.93
CA CYS A 89 -7.12 19.89 5.45
C CYS A 89 -7.99 19.40 4.30
N LYS A 90 -9.29 19.65 4.40
CA LYS A 90 -10.25 19.35 3.35
C LYS A 90 -11.25 20.50 3.21
N ASN A 91 -11.34 21.06 2.00
CA ASN A 91 -12.22 22.23 1.71
C ASN A 91 -12.01 23.38 2.70
N GLY A 92 -10.73 23.70 3.01
CA GLY A 92 -10.36 24.75 3.95
C GLY A 92 -10.59 24.42 5.44
N LYS A 93 -11.07 23.23 5.77
CA LYS A 93 -11.28 22.78 7.15
C LYS A 93 -10.16 21.84 7.58
N THR A 94 -9.41 22.24 8.59
CA THR A 94 -8.32 21.46 9.14
C THR A 94 -8.76 20.64 10.35
N GLN A 95 -8.39 19.37 10.35
CA GLN A 95 -8.54 18.46 11.49
C GLN A 95 -7.18 17.90 11.84
N SER A 96 -6.79 17.97 13.11
CA SER A 96 -5.52 17.43 13.61
C SER A 96 -5.77 16.46 14.75
N VAL A 97 -5.12 15.30 14.69
CA VAL A 97 -5.15 14.27 15.72
C VAL A 97 -3.74 14.00 16.18
N LYS A 98 -3.46 14.26 17.46
CA LYS A 98 -2.16 13.93 18.09
C LYS A 98 -2.05 12.43 18.32
N VAL A 99 -0.89 11.87 18.00
CA VAL A 99 -0.52 10.51 18.35
C VAL A 99 -0.22 10.50 19.84
N LYS A 100 -1.24 10.20 20.65
CA LYS A 100 -1.07 9.89 22.07
C LYS A 100 -0.95 8.36 22.17
N ASN A 101 -0.52 7.85 23.33
CA ASN A 101 -0.41 6.41 23.62
C ASN A 101 -1.76 5.66 23.59
N ARG A 102 -2.70 6.07 22.76
CA ARG A 102 -4.02 5.47 22.57
C ARG A 102 -4.18 5.07 21.11
N THR A 103 -4.40 3.80 20.90
CA THR A 103 -4.79 3.27 19.60
C THR A 103 -6.21 3.77 19.27
N ASN A 104 -6.36 4.44 18.16
CA ASN A 104 -7.65 4.83 17.60
C ASN A 104 -7.56 4.74 16.06
N ARG A 105 -8.69 4.84 15.38
CA ARG A 105 -8.75 4.71 13.91
C ARG A 105 -7.75 5.61 13.18
N TYR A 106 -7.56 6.84 13.61
CA TYR A 106 -6.63 7.78 12.93
C TYR A 106 -5.18 7.39 13.13
N THR A 107 -4.81 6.95 14.35
CA THR A 107 -3.44 6.48 14.61
C THR A 107 -3.16 5.18 13.90
N THR A 108 -4.12 4.27 13.80
CA THR A 108 -4.01 3.04 13.00
C THR A 108 -3.86 3.37 11.52
N TYR A 109 -4.73 4.23 10.97
CA TYR A 109 -4.67 4.65 9.57
C TYR A 109 -3.32 5.30 9.22
N ARG A 110 -2.84 6.21 10.07
CA ARG A 110 -1.51 6.83 9.95
C ARG A 110 -0.41 5.78 9.85
N ALA A 111 -0.32 4.90 10.85
CA ALA A 111 0.72 3.88 10.92
C ALA A 111 0.63 2.90 9.73
N THR A 112 -0.58 2.55 9.30
CA THR A 112 -0.82 1.71 8.12
C THR A 112 -0.28 2.37 6.84
N LEU A 113 -0.57 3.66 6.61
CA LEU A 113 -0.07 4.37 5.43
C LEU A 113 1.45 4.41 5.41
N LEU A 114 2.09 4.75 6.54
CA LEU A 114 3.55 4.77 6.65
C LEU A 114 4.15 3.38 6.38
N SER A 115 3.56 2.31 6.94
CA SER A 115 4.00 0.94 6.69
C SER A 115 3.87 0.55 5.22
N CYS A 116 2.76 0.93 4.55
CA CYS A 116 2.58 0.68 3.12
C CYS A 116 3.62 1.41 2.28
N VAL A 117 3.91 2.68 2.57
CA VAL A 117 4.94 3.45 1.85
C VAL A 117 6.33 2.85 2.07
N ALA A 118 6.63 2.41 3.28
CA ALA A 118 7.90 1.76 3.65
C ALA A 118 8.00 0.28 3.23
N GLY A 119 7.02 -0.28 2.52
CA GLY A 119 7.03 -1.70 2.11
C GLY A 119 6.89 -2.69 3.26
N ASP A 120 6.50 -2.25 4.46
CA ASP A 120 6.30 -3.12 5.64
C ASP A 120 4.88 -3.67 5.70
N ILE A 121 4.62 -4.66 4.82
CA ILE A 121 3.30 -5.28 4.66
C ILE A 121 2.87 -6.02 5.92
N GLU A 122 3.81 -6.65 6.62
CA GLU A 122 3.52 -7.40 7.84
C GLU A 122 3.04 -6.48 8.96
N ASN A 123 3.69 -5.34 9.15
CA ASN A 123 3.25 -4.36 10.14
C ASN A 123 1.90 -3.73 9.74
N ALA A 124 1.70 -3.39 8.45
CA ALA A 124 0.41 -2.90 7.98
C ALA A 124 -0.73 -3.89 8.24
N ALA A 125 -0.51 -5.20 8.06
CA ALA A 125 -1.47 -6.24 8.36
C ALA A 125 -1.73 -6.37 9.87
N LEU A 126 -0.67 -6.38 10.69
CA LEU A 126 -0.76 -6.46 12.15
C LEU A 126 -1.59 -5.32 12.73
N LEU A 127 -1.33 -4.08 12.29
CA LEU A 127 -2.05 -2.87 12.74
C LEU A 127 -3.57 -2.93 12.49
N ASN A 128 -3.99 -3.66 11.46
CA ASN A 128 -5.39 -3.78 11.06
C ASN A 128 -6.02 -5.12 11.50
N ASN A 129 -5.32 -5.93 12.30
CA ASN A 129 -5.74 -7.29 12.64
C ASN A 129 -6.18 -8.08 11.39
N ALA A 130 -5.31 -8.07 10.39
CA ALA A 130 -5.60 -8.54 9.04
C ALA A 130 -4.65 -9.66 8.62
N LYS A 131 -5.07 -10.45 7.64
CA LYS A 131 -4.21 -11.38 6.90
C LYS A 131 -3.66 -10.67 5.67
N TYR A 132 -2.52 -11.12 5.17
CA TYR A 132 -1.97 -10.63 3.93
C TYR A 132 -1.58 -11.78 2.99
N SER A 133 -1.54 -11.46 1.71
CA SER A 133 -0.97 -12.30 0.65
C SER A 133 -0.18 -11.42 -0.30
N CYS A 134 0.94 -11.94 -0.81
CA CYS A 134 1.74 -11.26 -1.82
C CYS A 134 2.11 -12.24 -2.92
N GLU A 135 2.06 -11.77 -4.16
CA GLU A 135 2.51 -12.52 -5.35
C GLU A 135 3.36 -11.63 -6.25
N GLN A 136 4.24 -12.23 -7.02
CA GLN A 136 4.93 -11.54 -8.09
C GLN A 136 4.20 -11.79 -9.41
N LYS A 137 3.86 -10.72 -10.13
CA LYS A 137 3.26 -10.77 -11.45
C LYS A 137 4.05 -9.89 -12.42
N GLY A 138 4.87 -10.55 -13.22
CA GLY A 138 5.80 -9.86 -14.11
C GLY A 138 6.80 -8.99 -13.31
N LYS A 139 6.81 -7.69 -13.60
CA LYS A 139 7.69 -6.72 -12.94
C LYS A 139 7.03 -6.03 -11.71
N LYS A 140 5.98 -6.61 -11.16
CA LYS A 140 5.27 -6.06 -10.01
C LYS A 140 5.16 -7.07 -8.87
N TYR A 141 5.22 -6.58 -7.64
CA TYR A 141 4.70 -7.27 -6.46
C TYR A 141 3.28 -6.78 -6.19
N LEU A 142 2.34 -7.70 -6.10
CA LEU A 142 0.95 -7.43 -5.76
C LEU A 142 0.71 -7.95 -4.35
N CYS A 143 0.38 -7.06 -3.40
CA CYS A 143 0.09 -7.42 -2.03
C CYS A 143 -1.35 -7.03 -1.68
N THR A 144 -2.05 -7.92 -1.01
CA THR A 144 -3.42 -7.68 -0.50
C THR A 144 -3.42 -7.93 1.00
N ILE A 145 -3.97 -6.98 1.75
CA ILE A 145 -4.19 -7.07 3.20
C ILE A 145 -5.70 -7.05 3.41
N THR A 146 -6.25 -8.05 4.10
CA THR A 146 -7.70 -8.21 4.31
C THR A 146 -8.00 -8.39 5.78
N ALA A 147 -8.75 -7.45 6.37
CA ALA A 147 -9.24 -7.54 7.73
C ALA A 147 -10.45 -8.47 7.81
N GLU A 148 -10.48 -9.35 8.81
CA GLU A 148 -11.59 -10.30 9.01
C GLU A 148 -12.88 -9.58 9.44
N HIS A 149 -12.73 -8.53 10.24
CA HIS A 149 -13.84 -7.75 10.77
C HIS A 149 -13.56 -6.25 10.61
N ALA A 150 -14.20 -5.64 9.63
CA ALA A 150 -14.11 -4.20 9.42
C ALA A 150 -15.50 -3.63 9.19
N GLY A 151 -15.89 -2.67 10.02
CA GLY A 151 -17.18 -1.99 9.92
C GLY A 151 -17.02 -0.51 9.58
N GLY A 152 -18.04 0.06 8.93
CA GLY A 152 -18.09 1.50 8.68
C GLY A 152 -16.86 2.04 7.95
N LYS A 153 -16.06 2.85 8.63
CA LYS A 153 -14.87 3.51 8.07
C LYS A 153 -13.55 2.79 8.39
N ASP A 154 -13.59 1.62 9.00
CA ASP A 154 -12.39 0.82 9.22
C ASP A 154 -11.93 0.22 7.89
N LEU A 155 -10.61 0.03 7.74
CA LEU A 155 -10.05 -0.53 6.51
C LEU A 155 -10.36 -2.03 6.44
N LYS A 156 -11.13 -2.42 5.43
CA LYS A 156 -11.51 -3.80 5.13
C LYS A 156 -10.47 -4.48 4.25
N GLU A 157 -10.00 -3.76 3.25
CA GLU A 157 -9.02 -4.30 2.29
C GLU A 157 -8.05 -3.20 1.88
N ILE A 158 -6.77 -3.57 1.75
CA ILE A 158 -5.71 -2.73 1.20
C ILE A 158 -5.05 -3.52 0.07
N LYS A 159 -5.06 -2.97 -1.15
CA LYS A 159 -4.31 -3.52 -2.29
C LYS A 159 -3.13 -2.62 -2.61
N LEU A 160 -1.98 -3.23 -2.81
CA LEU A 160 -0.71 -2.55 -3.04
C LEU A 160 -0.04 -3.13 -4.28
N GLU A 161 0.50 -2.26 -5.11
CA GLU A 161 1.38 -2.64 -6.20
C GLU A 161 2.74 -1.97 -5.99
N TYR A 162 3.80 -2.75 -6.01
CA TYR A 162 5.18 -2.27 -5.97
C TYR A 162 5.92 -2.69 -7.24
N GLU A 163 6.86 -1.88 -7.68
CA GLU A 163 7.79 -2.27 -8.74
C GLU A 163 8.78 -3.31 -8.20
N ALA A 164 8.83 -4.47 -8.83
CA ALA A 164 9.80 -5.50 -8.46
C ALA A 164 11.23 -5.03 -8.81
N GLY A 165 12.14 -5.16 -7.87
CA GLY A 165 13.54 -4.74 -8.00
C GLY A 165 13.85 -3.37 -7.41
N THR A 166 12.93 -2.41 -7.41
CA THR A 166 13.13 -1.10 -6.75
C THR A 166 12.33 -0.94 -5.47
N GLY A 167 11.25 -1.72 -5.30
CA GLY A 167 10.33 -1.58 -4.17
C GLY A 167 9.41 -0.35 -4.26
N LYS A 168 9.50 0.48 -5.29
CA LYS A 168 8.67 1.69 -5.42
C LYS A 168 7.18 1.35 -5.39
N LEU A 169 6.44 2.01 -4.51
CA LEU A 169 4.99 1.86 -4.42
C LEU A 169 4.33 2.53 -5.62
N LEU A 170 3.66 1.76 -6.47
CA LEU A 170 3.01 2.23 -7.71
C LEU A 170 1.53 2.51 -7.50
N MET A 171 0.88 1.76 -6.61
CA MET A 171 -0.54 1.90 -6.33
C MET A 171 -0.85 1.50 -4.90
N ILE A 172 -1.76 2.25 -4.28
CA ILE A 172 -2.45 1.86 -3.05
C ILE A 172 -3.94 2.05 -3.23
N GLN A 173 -4.72 1.00 -2.99
CA GLN A 173 -6.17 1.07 -2.92
C GLN A 173 -6.60 0.71 -1.51
N LEU A 174 -7.38 1.60 -0.90
CA LEU A 174 -7.96 1.45 0.42
C LEU A 174 -9.45 1.23 0.26
N THR A 175 -9.99 0.16 0.84
CA THR A 175 -11.43 -0.14 0.87
C THR A 175 -11.92 -0.11 2.30
N GLU A 176 -12.91 0.72 2.61
CA GLU A 176 -13.56 0.77 3.92
C GLU A 176 -14.60 -0.36 4.05
N GLY A 177 -14.96 -0.72 5.28
CA GLY A 177 -16.07 -1.63 5.56
C GLY A 177 -17.43 -1.16 5.01
N SER A 178 -17.60 0.15 4.84
CA SER A 178 -18.74 0.79 4.16
C SER A 178 -18.79 0.55 2.65
N GLY A 179 -17.73 -0.01 2.06
CA GLY A 179 -17.57 -0.17 0.61
C GLY A 179 -17.01 1.06 -0.11
N ASN A 180 -16.75 2.17 0.58
CA ASN A 180 -16.04 3.30 -0.02
C ASN A 180 -14.62 2.91 -0.37
N THR A 181 -14.10 3.45 -1.48
CA THR A 181 -12.72 3.21 -1.91
C THR A 181 -11.96 4.50 -2.15
N ALA A 182 -10.64 4.45 -1.93
CA ALA A 182 -9.70 5.46 -2.36
C ALA A 182 -8.52 4.75 -3.03
N THR A 183 -8.32 5.04 -4.32
CA THR A 183 -7.22 4.44 -5.12
C THR A 183 -6.25 5.53 -5.51
N PHE A 184 -5.02 5.39 -5.09
CA PHE A 184 -3.90 6.27 -5.41
C PHE A 184 -3.00 5.58 -6.46
N GLN A 185 -2.76 6.24 -7.58
CA GLN A 185 -1.74 5.86 -8.56
C GLN A 185 -0.55 6.80 -8.39
N ILE A 186 0.64 6.25 -8.18
CA ILE A 186 1.87 6.99 -7.84
C ILE A 186 2.78 7.03 -9.05
N LYS A 187 3.34 8.20 -9.35
CA LYS A 187 4.22 8.47 -10.51
C LYS A 187 5.50 9.14 -10.03
N TYR A 188 6.61 8.45 -10.20
CA TYR A 188 7.98 8.90 -9.89
C TYR A 188 8.58 9.69 -11.03
#